data_fd091199fdcca16f7095a2d3f7a11b7a
#
_entry.id   fd091199fdcca16f7095a2d3f7a11b7a
#
_cell.length_a   1.000
_cell.length_b   1.000
_cell.length_c   1.000
_cell.angle_alpha   90.00
_cell.angle_beta   90.00
_cell.angle_gamma   90.00
#
_symmetry.space_group_name_H-M   'P 1'
#
loop_
_entity.id
_entity.type
_entity.pdbx_description
1 polymer ?
#
loop_
_entity_poly.entity_id
_entity_poly.type
_entity_poly.pdbx_seq_one_letter_code
_entity_poly.pdbx_strand_id
1 'polypeptide(L)' 'LTEAAEALAALGYSRAEINTVLSKMDTSGKESGEIIRLALAQFMK' A
#
# COMPACT_ATOMS: atom_id res chain seq x y z
N LEU A 1 -3.99 8.86 1.40
CA LEU A 1 -3.36 7.68 1.94
C LEU A 1 -1.86 7.78 1.92
N THR A 2 -1.41 8.96 2.32
CA THR A 2 0.00 9.28 2.26
C THR A 2 0.82 8.41 3.21
N GLU A 3 0.26 8.12 4.39
CA GLU A 3 0.99 7.33 5.38
C GLU A 3 1.30 5.93 4.89
N ALA A 4 0.31 5.28 4.28
CA ALA A 4 0.52 3.92 3.78
C ALA A 4 1.54 3.92 2.65
N ALA A 5 1.44 4.90 1.75
CA ALA A 5 2.38 4.99 0.64
C ALA A 5 3.79 5.25 1.14
N GLU A 6 3.93 6.11 2.14
CA GLU A 6 5.25 6.41 2.69
C GLU A 6 5.86 5.20 3.38
N ALA A 7 5.04 4.44 4.09
CA ALA A 7 5.53 3.24 4.76
C ALA A 7 6.02 2.21 3.75
N LEU A 8 5.27 2.03 2.66
CA LEU A 8 5.68 1.09 1.62
C LEU A 8 6.94 1.55 0.92
N ALA A 9 7.06 2.86 0.69
CA ALA A 9 8.27 3.40 0.08
C ALA A 9 9.48 3.18 0.99
N ALA A 10 9.29 3.29 2.28
CA ALA A 10 10.37 3.05 3.25
C ALA A 10 10.85 1.60 3.21
N LEU A 11 9.96 0.68 2.82
CA LEU A 11 10.32 -0.71 2.70
C LEU A 11 11.04 -1.03 1.39
N GLY A 12 11.11 -0.07 0.47
CA GLY A 12 11.85 -0.25 -0.76
C GLY A 12 11.00 -0.39 -2.01
N TYR A 13 9.70 -0.26 -1.90
CA TYR A 13 8.83 -0.37 -3.08
C TYR A 13 8.82 0.93 -3.85
N SER A 14 8.77 0.83 -5.19
CA SER A 14 8.74 2.02 -6.02
C SER A 14 7.37 2.69 -5.94
N ARG A 15 7.35 3.99 -6.23
CA ARG A 15 6.12 4.75 -6.18
C ARG A 15 5.10 4.22 -7.19
N ALA A 16 5.56 3.80 -8.36
CA ALA A 16 4.66 3.25 -9.37
C ALA A 16 4.00 1.96 -8.88
N GLU A 17 4.77 1.10 -8.24
CA GLU A 17 4.23 -0.13 -7.68
C GLU A 17 3.21 0.15 -6.58
N ILE A 18 3.54 1.11 -5.71
CA ILE A 18 2.65 1.48 -4.62
C ILE A 18 1.34 2.01 -5.19
N ASN A 19 1.41 2.90 -6.15
CA ASN A 19 0.20 3.47 -6.74
C ASN A 19 -0.65 2.40 -7.40
N THR A 20 -0.02 1.45 -8.10
CA THR A 20 -0.74 0.39 -8.77
C THR A 20 -1.51 -0.47 -7.76
N VAL A 21 -0.84 -0.86 -6.69
CA VAL A 21 -1.47 -1.71 -5.69
C VAL A 21 -2.59 -0.97 -4.98
N LEU A 22 -2.33 0.26 -4.55
CA LEU A 22 -3.32 1.03 -3.82
C LEU A 22 -4.53 1.36 -4.70
N SER A 23 -4.34 1.51 -6.00
CA SER A 23 -5.44 1.74 -6.92
C SER A 23 -6.37 0.54 -7.01
N LYS A 24 -5.82 -0.66 -6.90
CA LYS A 24 -6.61 -1.88 -7.00
C LYS A 24 -7.31 -2.23 -5.71
N MET A 25 -6.88 -1.66 -4.61
CA MET A 25 -7.44 -1.99 -3.30
C MET A 25 -8.58 -1.04 -2.97
N ASP A 26 -9.55 -1.56 -2.23
CA ASP A 26 -10.58 -0.73 -1.64
C ASP A 26 -10.06 -0.24 -0.29
N THR A 27 -9.66 1.02 -0.24
CA THR A 27 -9.11 1.59 0.98
C THR A 27 -10.15 2.34 1.81
N SER A 28 -11.39 2.34 1.38
CA SER A 28 -12.46 3.05 2.08
C SER A 28 -12.68 2.46 3.47
N GLY A 29 -12.66 3.30 4.48
CA GLY A 29 -12.91 2.86 5.84
C GLY A 29 -11.81 2.06 6.47
N LYS A 30 -10.66 1.93 5.83
CA LYS A 30 -9.53 1.19 6.36
C LYS A 30 -8.48 2.13 6.92
N GLU A 31 -7.84 1.70 7.99
CA GLU A 31 -6.73 2.44 8.58
C GLU A 31 -5.45 2.14 7.81
N SER A 32 -4.47 3.04 7.96
CA SER A 32 -3.21 2.90 7.22
C SER A 32 -2.51 1.58 7.50
N GLY A 33 -2.55 1.10 8.74
CA GLY A 33 -1.93 -0.17 9.08
C GLY A 33 -2.53 -1.33 8.32
N GLU A 34 -3.85 -1.33 8.19
CA GLU A 34 -4.53 -2.38 7.46
C GLU A 34 -4.25 -2.28 5.97
N ILE A 35 -4.21 -1.06 5.45
CA ILE A 35 -3.89 -0.84 4.04
C ILE A 35 -2.49 -1.35 3.73
N ILE A 36 -1.53 -1.06 4.60
CA ILE A 36 -0.15 -1.53 4.42
C ILE A 36 -0.11 -3.05 4.39
N ARG A 37 -0.82 -3.70 5.30
CA ARG A 37 -0.83 -5.15 5.35
C ARG A 37 -1.40 -5.75 4.08
N LEU A 38 -2.49 -5.21 3.59
CA LEU A 38 -3.10 -5.71 2.36
C LEU A 38 -2.20 -5.47 1.16
N ALA A 39 -1.55 -4.31 1.12
CA ALA A 39 -0.63 -4.00 0.04
C ALA A 39 0.54 -4.97 0.03
N LEU A 40 1.08 -5.28 1.19
CA LEU A 40 2.20 -6.22 1.28
C LEU A 40 1.79 -7.61 0.79
N ALA A 41 0.56 -8.01 1.08
CA ALA A 41 0.07 -9.29 0.59
C ALA A 41 0.01 -9.30 -0.93
N GLN A 42 -0.35 -8.17 -1.55
CA GLN A 42 -0.35 -8.07 -3.00
C GLN A 42 1.05 -8.18 -3.57
N PHE A 43 2.01 -7.51 -2.94
CA PHE A 43 3.39 -7.55 -3.41
C PHE A 43 3.99 -8.94 -3.31
N MET A 44 3.54 -9.73 -2.36
CA MET A 44 4.14 -11.04 -2.11
C MET A 44 3.53 -12.15 -2.96
N LYS A 45 2.58 -11.83 -3.79
CA LYS A 45 1.97 -12.83 -4.66
C LYS A 45 2.83 -13.16 -5.89
#